data_31c7a71f33e8f8980d78e8e2999c168f
#
_entry.id   31c7a71f33e8f8980d78e8e2999c168f
#
_cell.length_a   1.000
_cell.length_b   1.000
_cell.length_c   1.000
_cell.angle_alpha   90.00
_cell.angle_beta   90.00
_cell.angle_gamma   90.00
#
_symmetry.space_group_name_H-M   'P 1'
#
loop_
_entity.id
_entity.type
_entity.pdbx_description
1 polymer ?
#
loop_
_entity_poly.entity_id
_entity_poly.type
_entity_poly.pdbx_seq_one_letter_code
_entity_poly.pdbx_strand_id
1 'polypeptide(L)'
;MKFTDFYPGQSHVEKFVITDEMVRSYAELIGDRNPVHLDENYAQTTRFKKRICHGMLVASLISKVLGMDFPGPGTILVKQQIKYKSPVYIDEEIEIHVKVNQVIPEKHRLLLDTPVIKKDGTTVIEAQAEVLFEQ
;
A
#
# COMPACT_ATOMS: atom_id res chain seq x y z
N MET A 1 19.34 -8.45 2.71
CA MET A 1 19.79 -8.20 1.32
C MET A 1 20.76 -7.03 1.30
N LYS A 2 21.63 -7.02 0.34
CA LYS A 2 22.53 -5.90 0.07
C LYS A 2 22.02 -5.16 -1.17
N PHE A 3 22.43 -3.91 -1.34
CA PHE A 3 22.02 -3.11 -2.50
C PHE A 3 22.34 -3.81 -3.83
N THR A 4 23.46 -4.52 -3.89
CA THR A 4 23.88 -5.23 -5.09
C THR A 4 23.01 -6.44 -5.46
N ASP A 5 22.09 -6.83 -4.58
CA ASP A 5 21.17 -7.95 -4.83
C ASP A 5 19.96 -7.55 -5.69
N PHE A 6 19.72 -6.24 -5.86
CA PHE A 6 18.55 -5.75 -6.58
C PHE A 6 18.82 -5.58 -8.07
N TYR A 7 17.83 -5.92 -8.88
CA TYR A 7 17.90 -5.78 -10.34
C TYR A 7 16.52 -5.42 -10.92
N PRO A 8 16.49 -4.72 -12.06
CA PRO A 8 15.23 -4.38 -12.72
C PRO A 8 14.41 -5.63 -13.08
N GLY A 9 13.10 -5.57 -12.80
CA GLY A 9 12.18 -6.68 -13.02
C GLY A 9 11.98 -7.60 -11.84
N GLN A 10 12.82 -7.52 -10.83
CA GLN A 10 12.66 -8.27 -9.58
C GLN A 10 11.36 -7.87 -8.89
N SER A 11 10.60 -8.83 -8.38
CA SER A 11 9.27 -8.54 -7.86
C SER A 11 8.95 -9.32 -6.59
N HIS A 12 7.95 -8.82 -5.87
CA HIS A 12 7.44 -9.43 -4.66
C HIS A 12 5.94 -9.13 -4.54
N VAL A 13 5.18 -10.07 -3.98
CA VAL A 13 3.73 -9.92 -3.80
C VAL A 13 3.37 -10.32 -2.38
N GLU A 14 2.58 -9.49 -1.72
CA GLU A 14 2.00 -9.78 -0.39
C GLU A 14 0.49 -9.63 -0.45
N LYS A 15 -0.22 -10.55 0.21
CA LYS A 15 -1.68 -10.51 0.34
C LYS A 15 -2.08 -9.98 1.69
N PHE A 16 -3.14 -9.19 1.72
CA PHE A 16 -3.71 -8.64 2.94
C PHE A 16 -5.24 -8.69 2.90
N VAL A 17 -5.82 -8.80 4.08
CA VAL A 17 -7.25 -8.54 4.30
C VAL A 17 -7.32 -7.45 5.35
N ILE A 18 -7.97 -6.32 5.02
CA ILE A 18 -8.14 -5.22 5.97
C ILE A 18 -9.44 -5.46 6.73
N THR A 19 -9.30 -5.75 8.01
CA THR A 19 -10.42 -6.06 8.90
C THR A 19 -11.07 -4.80 9.46
N ASP A 20 -12.29 -4.94 9.99
CA ASP A 20 -12.95 -3.86 10.72
C ASP A 20 -12.10 -3.36 11.91
N GLU A 21 -11.46 -4.27 12.62
CA GLU A 21 -10.58 -3.90 13.71
C GLU A 21 -9.43 -3.00 13.25
N MET A 22 -8.82 -3.31 12.11
CA MET A 22 -7.75 -2.48 11.53
C MET A 22 -8.26 -1.08 11.19
N VAL A 23 -9.44 -1.00 10.56
CA VAL A 23 -10.03 0.30 10.20
C VAL A 23 -10.31 1.14 11.44
N ARG A 24 -10.89 0.54 12.48
CA ARG A 24 -11.19 1.26 13.72
C ARG A 24 -9.93 1.68 14.47
N SER A 25 -8.92 0.81 14.52
CA SER A 25 -7.63 1.12 15.16
C SER A 25 -6.93 2.26 14.42
N TYR A 26 -6.96 2.24 13.10
CA TYR A 26 -6.36 3.30 12.27
C TYR A 26 -7.09 4.63 12.49
N ALA A 27 -8.42 4.61 12.52
CA ALA A 27 -9.23 5.80 12.78
C ALA A 27 -8.88 6.44 14.14
N GLU A 28 -8.71 5.61 15.17
CA GLU A 28 -8.32 6.09 16.51
C GLU A 28 -6.89 6.62 16.53
N LEU A 29 -5.97 5.91 15.85
CA LEU A 29 -4.55 6.28 15.85
C LEU A 29 -4.32 7.67 15.26
N ILE A 30 -4.94 7.98 14.14
CA ILE A 30 -4.70 9.25 13.41
C ILE A 30 -5.83 10.27 13.58
N GLY A 31 -6.97 9.87 14.17
CA GLY A 31 -8.12 10.74 14.37
C GLY A 31 -9.02 10.90 13.15
N ASP A 32 -8.82 10.13 12.08
CA ASP A 32 -9.69 10.16 10.90
C ASP A 32 -10.90 9.26 11.11
N ARG A 33 -11.96 9.85 11.69
CA ARG A 33 -13.23 9.17 11.98
C ARG A 33 -14.31 9.52 10.97
N ASN A 34 -13.94 9.75 9.72
CA ASN A 34 -14.90 10.01 8.65
C ASN A 34 -15.93 8.88 8.63
N PRO A 35 -17.25 9.19 8.72
CA PRO A 35 -18.27 8.15 8.87
C PRO A 35 -18.37 7.17 7.70
N VAL A 36 -17.84 7.49 6.54
CA VAL A 36 -17.81 6.54 5.42
C VAL A 36 -16.98 5.29 5.74
N HIS A 37 -16.09 5.39 6.72
CA HIS A 37 -15.26 4.26 7.17
C HIS A 37 -15.85 3.52 8.37
N LEU A 38 -16.68 4.19 9.19
CA LEU A 38 -17.05 3.69 10.51
C LEU A 38 -18.54 3.43 10.68
N ASP A 39 -19.41 4.06 9.89
CA ASP A 39 -20.85 4.04 10.08
C ASP A 39 -21.53 3.42 8.86
N GLU A 40 -22.06 2.18 9.04
CA GLU A 40 -22.70 1.45 7.97
C GLU A 40 -23.95 2.18 7.45
N ASN A 41 -24.75 2.79 8.33
CA ASN A 41 -25.94 3.53 7.93
C ASN A 41 -25.58 4.74 7.07
N TYR A 42 -24.53 5.46 7.44
CA TYR A 42 -24.02 6.56 6.64
C TYR A 42 -23.49 6.06 5.30
N ALA A 43 -22.70 4.99 5.30
CA ALA A 43 -22.09 4.45 4.09
C ALA A 43 -23.13 4.03 3.05
N GLN A 44 -24.27 3.50 3.49
CA GLN A 44 -25.38 3.13 2.61
C GLN A 44 -25.93 4.32 1.82
N THR A 45 -25.80 5.54 2.35
CA THR A 45 -26.28 6.76 1.66
C THR A 45 -25.27 7.26 0.63
N THR A 46 -24.06 6.74 0.63
CA THR A 46 -23.01 7.13 -0.32
C THR A 46 -23.07 6.28 -1.59
N ARG A 47 -22.35 6.71 -2.61
CA ARG A 47 -22.22 5.93 -3.85
C ARG A 47 -21.53 4.57 -3.64
N PHE A 48 -20.82 4.39 -2.52
CA PHE A 48 -20.12 3.14 -2.22
C PHE A 48 -21.06 2.08 -1.63
N LYS A 49 -22.14 2.49 -1.00
CA LYS A 49 -23.20 1.63 -0.41
C LYS A 49 -22.77 0.81 0.81
N LYS A 50 -21.48 0.68 1.06
CA LYS A 50 -20.87 -0.02 2.19
C LYS A 50 -19.72 0.79 2.72
N ARG A 51 -19.31 0.47 3.95
CA ARG A 51 -18.11 1.08 4.53
C ARG A 51 -16.89 0.71 3.72
N ILE A 52 -16.05 1.70 3.46
CA ILE A 52 -14.78 1.52 2.75
C ILE A 52 -13.62 1.73 3.72
N CYS A 53 -12.49 1.09 3.44
CA CYS A 53 -11.25 1.31 4.16
C CYS A 53 -10.70 2.69 3.84
N HIS A 54 -9.97 3.29 4.80
CA HIS A 54 -9.22 4.51 4.51
C HIS A 54 -8.22 4.23 3.39
N GLY A 55 -8.17 5.09 2.38
CA GLY A 55 -7.18 4.95 1.32
C GLY A 55 -5.75 4.99 1.86
N MET A 56 -5.48 5.86 2.82
CA MET A 56 -4.15 5.96 3.45
C MET A 56 -3.80 4.71 4.28
N LEU A 57 -4.79 4.00 4.84
CA LEU A 57 -4.53 2.73 5.50
C LEU A 57 -4.04 1.70 4.49
N VAL A 58 -4.71 1.61 3.34
CA VAL A 58 -4.27 0.73 2.25
C VAL A 58 -2.85 1.09 1.81
N ALA A 59 -2.59 2.38 1.60
CA ALA A 59 -1.27 2.88 1.22
C ALA A 59 -0.21 2.58 2.29
N SER A 60 -0.59 2.60 3.57
CA SER A 60 0.32 2.27 4.68
C SER A 60 0.84 0.84 4.60
N LEU A 61 0.05 -0.07 4.05
CA LEU A 61 0.48 -1.46 3.86
C LEU A 61 1.57 -1.58 2.80
N ILE A 62 1.61 -0.67 1.82
CA ILE A 62 2.76 -0.58 0.90
C ILE A 62 4.02 -0.30 1.70
N SER A 63 3.97 0.66 2.62
CA SER A 63 5.12 0.99 3.47
C SER A 63 5.59 -0.21 4.30
N LYS A 64 4.66 -0.97 4.85
CA LYS A 64 4.99 -2.19 5.61
C LYS A 64 5.75 -3.19 4.74
N VAL A 65 5.28 -3.42 3.52
CA VAL A 65 5.94 -4.35 2.59
C VAL A 65 7.34 -3.86 2.25
N LEU A 66 7.49 -2.59 1.93
CA LEU A 66 8.79 -2.02 1.56
C LEU A 66 9.80 -2.11 2.70
N GLY A 67 9.37 -1.85 3.91
CA GLY A 67 10.27 -1.80 5.07
C GLY A 67 10.60 -3.17 5.68
N MET A 68 9.71 -4.14 5.55
CA MET A 68 9.85 -5.42 6.23
C MET A 68 10.08 -6.59 5.28
N ASP A 69 9.49 -6.56 4.10
CA ASP A 69 9.46 -7.73 3.23
C ASP A 69 10.34 -7.58 2.00
N PHE A 70 10.14 -6.51 1.22
CA PHE A 70 10.91 -6.27 0.01
C PHE A 70 10.88 -4.78 -0.39
N PRO A 71 12.01 -4.09 -0.44
CA PRO A 71 13.41 -4.54 -0.24
C PRO A 71 13.74 -5.00 1.18
N GLY A 72 12.94 -4.63 2.17
CA GLY A 72 13.11 -5.05 3.56
C GLY A 72 13.92 -4.08 4.41
N PRO A 73 14.42 -4.54 5.57
CA PRO A 73 15.19 -3.68 6.48
C PRO A 73 16.36 -2.99 5.77
N GLY A 74 16.54 -1.73 6.04
CA GLY A 74 17.48 -0.84 5.34
C GLY A 74 16.77 0.11 4.36
N THR A 75 15.50 -0.13 4.08
CA THR A 75 14.71 0.71 3.17
C THR A 75 14.25 1.98 3.86
N ILE A 76 14.50 3.11 3.21
CA ILE A 76 13.96 4.42 3.62
C ILE A 76 13.17 5.00 2.46
N LEU A 77 11.90 5.26 2.69
CA LEU A 77 11.02 5.84 1.69
C LEU A 77 11.38 7.31 1.50
N VAL A 78 11.76 7.67 0.28
CA VAL A 78 12.19 9.05 -0.06
C VAL A 78 11.07 9.81 -0.75
N LYS A 79 10.37 9.14 -1.66
CA LYS A 79 9.31 9.76 -2.45
C LYS A 79 8.27 8.72 -2.81
N GLN A 80 7.00 9.14 -2.80
CA GLN A 80 5.90 8.27 -3.17
C GLN A 80 4.86 9.05 -3.97
N GLN A 81 4.35 8.42 -5.04
CA GLN A 81 3.20 8.91 -5.78
C GLN A 81 2.09 7.88 -5.66
N ILE A 82 0.90 8.33 -5.30
CA ILE A 82 -0.26 7.45 -5.09
C ILE A 82 -1.45 8.01 -5.84
N LYS A 83 -2.11 7.16 -6.61
CA LYS A 83 -3.38 7.46 -7.24
C LYS A 83 -4.40 6.41 -6.84
N TYR A 84 -5.48 6.84 -6.19
CA TYR A 84 -6.55 5.97 -5.74
C TYR A 84 -7.54 5.74 -6.87
N LYS A 85 -7.70 4.49 -7.28
CA LYS A 85 -8.54 4.10 -8.43
C LYS A 85 -9.86 3.49 -8.03
N SER A 86 -9.88 2.66 -6.98
CA SER A 86 -11.07 1.94 -6.52
C SER A 86 -11.04 1.79 -5.01
N PRO A 87 -12.22 1.79 -4.34
CA PRO A 87 -12.27 1.60 -2.91
C PRO A 87 -12.00 0.15 -2.54
N VAL A 88 -11.52 -0.05 -1.32
CA VAL A 88 -11.42 -1.37 -0.69
C VAL A 88 -12.49 -1.45 0.38
N TYR A 89 -13.32 -2.49 0.30
CA TYR A 89 -14.34 -2.76 1.31
C TYR A 89 -13.74 -3.56 2.47
N ILE A 90 -14.37 -3.47 3.63
CA ILE A 90 -13.90 -4.19 4.82
C ILE A 90 -13.95 -5.70 4.54
N ASP A 91 -12.89 -6.41 4.96
CA ASP A 91 -12.68 -7.84 4.77
C ASP A 91 -12.40 -8.28 3.32
N GLU A 92 -12.21 -7.34 2.42
CA GLU A 92 -11.85 -7.65 1.05
C GLU A 92 -10.35 -7.94 0.93
N GLU A 93 -9.98 -9.00 0.19
CA GLU A 93 -8.58 -9.36 -0.03
C GLU A 93 -7.95 -8.46 -1.08
N ILE A 94 -6.74 -7.98 -0.79
CA ILE A 94 -5.93 -7.19 -1.72
C ILE A 94 -4.53 -7.77 -1.82
N GLU A 95 -3.86 -7.49 -2.93
CA GLU A 95 -2.47 -7.83 -3.15
C GLU A 95 -1.65 -6.57 -3.35
N ILE A 96 -0.55 -6.48 -2.63
CA ILE A 96 0.44 -5.41 -2.82
C ILE A 96 1.58 -6.00 -3.63
N HIS A 97 1.83 -5.40 -4.78
CA HIS A 97 2.92 -5.79 -5.66
C HIS A 97 4.05 -4.78 -5.54
N VAL A 98 5.28 -5.28 -5.51
CA VAL A 98 6.47 -4.43 -5.56
C VAL A 98 7.35 -4.95 -6.69
N LYS A 99 7.69 -4.08 -7.61
CA LYS A 99 8.56 -4.43 -8.74
C LYS A 99 9.65 -3.39 -8.89
N VAL A 100 10.90 -3.85 -8.96
CA VAL A 100 12.03 -2.97 -9.22
C VAL A 100 11.95 -2.49 -10.67
N ASN A 101 11.76 -1.19 -10.86
CA ASN A 101 11.74 -0.55 -12.17
C ASN A 101 13.15 -0.16 -12.58
N GLN A 102 13.88 0.49 -11.67
CA GLN A 102 15.21 1.00 -11.94
C GLN A 102 16.07 0.95 -10.70
N VAL A 103 17.34 0.63 -10.88
CA VAL A 103 18.38 0.68 -9.84
C VAL A 103 19.29 1.86 -10.13
N ILE A 104 19.56 2.70 -9.12
CA ILE A 104 20.42 3.87 -9.24
C ILE A 104 21.60 3.67 -8.29
N PRO A 105 22.70 3.03 -8.75
CA PRO A 105 23.80 2.63 -7.89
C PRO A 105 24.52 3.81 -7.23
N GLU A 106 24.73 4.90 -7.95
CA GLU A 106 25.46 6.07 -7.47
C GLU A 106 24.76 6.78 -6.30
N LYS A 107 23.47 6.54 -6.12
CA LYS A 107 22.68 7.11 -5.02
C LYS A 107 22.17 6.06 -4.04
N HIS A 108 22.45 4.79 -4.26
CA HIS A 108 21.87 3.67 -3.52
C HIS A 108 20.35 3.74 -3.47
N ARG A 109 19.72 4.08 -4.59
CA ARG A 109 18.27 4.21 -4.69
C ARG A 109 17.65 3.21 -5.64
N LEU A 110 16.39 2.86 -5.35
CA LEU A 110 15.56 2.02 -6.20
C LEU A 110 14.30 2.79 -6.54
N LEU A 111 13.89 2.69 -7.81
CA LEU A 111 12.55 3.12 -8.25
C LEU A 111 11.68 1.88 -8.34
N LEU A 112 10.56 1.90 -7.63
CA LEU A 112 9.69 0.75 -7.47
C LEU A 112 8.28 1.07 -7.96
N ASP A 113 7.66 0.13 -8.68
CA ASP A 113 6.24 0.16 -8.94
C ASP A 113 5.54 -0.60 -7.82
N THR A 114 4.53 0.01 -7.19
CA THR A 114 3.88 -0.54 -6.00
C THR A 114 2.36 -0.54 -6.11
N PRO A 115 1.79 -1.16 -7.18
CA PRO A 115 0.34 -1.19 -7.33
C PRO A 115 -0.31 -2.08 -6.29
N VAL A 116 -1.56 -1.75 -5.96
CA VAL A 116 -2.43 -2.57 -5.11
C VAL A 116 -3.59 -3.06 -5.96
N ILE A 117 -3.84 -4.35 -5.95
CA ILE A 117 -4.77 -5.02 -6.85
C ILE A 117 -5.67 -5.96 -6.05
N LYS A 118 -6.96 -6.01 -6.39
CA LYS A 118 -7.90 -6.97 -5.82
C LYS A 118 -7.74 -8.34 -6.47
N LYS A 119 -8.27 -9.35 -5.84
CA LYS A 119 -8.25 -10.73 -6.33
C LYS A 119 -8.81 -10.87 -7.76
N ASP A 120 -9.79 -10.06 -8.12
CA ASP A 120 -10.41 -10.08 -9.45
C ASP A 120 -9.64 -9.31 -10.52
N GLY A 121 -8.49 -8.73 -10.16
CA GLY A 121 -7.66 -7.94 -11.07
C GLY A 121 -7.95 -6.45 -11.07
N THR A 122 -8.94 -5.98 -10.31
CA THR A 122 -9.26 -4.55 -10.21
C THR A 122 -8.12 -3.80 -9.54
N THR A 123 -7.64 -2.73 -10.18
CA THR A 123 -6.60 -1.86 -9.60
C THR A 123 -7.22 -0.96 -8.53
N VAL A 124 -6.71 -1.08 -7.31
CA VAL A 124 -7.10 -0.23 -6.16
C VAL A 124 -6.27 1.03 -6.14
N ILE A 125 -4.97 0.87 -6.26
CA ILE A 125 -3.98 1.95 -6.20
C ILE A 125 -2.98 1.76 -7.33
N GLU A 126 -2.70 2.83 -8.06
CA GLU A 126 -1.49 2.96 -8.87
C GLU A 126 -0.49 3.75 -8.05
N ALA A 127 0.69 3.19 -7.83
CA ALA A 127 1.67 3.87 -6.99
C ALA A 127 3.09 3.56 -7.45
N GLN A 128 3.97 4.50 -7.15
CA GLN A 128 5.41 4.39 -7.37
C GLN A 128 6.12 4.92 -6.15
N ALA A 129 7.25 4.32 -5.84
CA ALA A 129 8.07 4.73 -4.72
C ALA A 129 9.52 4.85 -5.13
N GLU A 130 10.20 5.84 -4.57
CA GLU A 130 11.66 5.93 -4.61
C GLU A 130 12.16 5.68 -3.20
N VAL A 131 13.06 4.72 -3.05
CA VAL A 131 13.63 4.36 -1.75
C VAL A 131 15.14 4.47 -1.77
N LEU A 132 15.70 4.87 -0.63
CA LEU A 132 17.12 4.73 -0.33
C LEU A 132 17.29 3.40 0.41
N PHE A 133 18.28 2.63 0.00
CA PHE A 133 18.58 1.36 0.67
C PHE A 133 19.95 1.43 1.32
N GLU A 134 19.96 1.34 2.64
CA GLU A 134 21.18 1.56 3.45
C GLU A 134 21.86 0.25 3.87
N GLN A 135 22.07 -0.64 2.94
CA GLN A 135 22.86 -1.86 3.22
C GLN A 135 23.66 -2.34 2.00
#